data_7ef98973d704d537d7d9bb92724bf95e
#
_entry.id   7ef98973d704d537d7d9bb92724bf95e
#
_cell.length_a   1.000
_cell.length_b   1.000
_cell.length_c   1.000
_cell.angle_alpha   90.00
_cell.angle_beta   90.00
_cell.angle_gamma   90.00
#
_symmetry.space_group_name_H-M   'P 1'
#
loop_
_entity.id
_entity.type
_entity.pdbx_description
1 polymer ?
#
loop_
_entity_poly.entity_id
_entity_poly.type
_entity_poly.pdbx_seq_one_letter_code
_entity_poly.pdbx_strand_id
1 'polypeptide(L)'
;MNRFTEEVITQLRYYVYILVNPIDHTVFYIGKGTKNRVFAHELDYLKTDFSNDLVEKQKLNEIKTIHSNGMEVEKYILTFGLSEDEAFHVENAVINFCKLIDDQKLNVKKLTNIMSGHRSDGQKDALQTFGRVELLQDALSPKPVNINQLRPHKIMFVKIKPTKDRSDSSKDLKAEEMYNPESEALKKRTLGDWVMSLDKANSIEYILGVYPGSGMIVSAFKIIKDGPRYEILHRETTSGRKQKRYNFYQYAEPITEIDGVQLFPDHIKLTDYQYVDTHGVPCNIQSERVYIGFD
;
A
#
# COMPACT_ATOMS: atom_id res chain seq x y z
N MET A 1 3.89 -18.83 -0.64
CA MET A 1 3.38 -17.53 -0.14
C MET A 1 1.86 -17.55 -0.14
N ASN A 2 1.20 -17.15 0.97
CA ASN A 2 -0.25 -17.37 1.14
C ASN A 2 -1.09 -16.08 1.17
N ARG A 3 -0.47 -14.91 1.11
CA ARG A 3 -1.16 -13.60 1.07
C ARG A 3 -0.19 -12.47 0.73
N PHE A 4 -0.74 -11.39 0.17
CA PHE A 4 -0.07 -10.10 0.04
C PHE A 4 -0.04 -9.33 1.36
N THR A 5 0.90 -8.42 1.51
CA THR A 5 0.88 -7.43 2.59
C THR A 5 -0.15 -6.34 2.32
N GLU A 6 -0.55 -5.58 3.34
CA GLU A 6 -1.56 -4.52 3.20
C GLU A 6 -1.10 -3.41 2.22
N GLU A 7 0.21 -3.14 2.17
CA GLU A 7 0.80 -2.17 1.26
C GLU A 7 0.63 -2.59 -0.20
N VAL A 8 0.92 -3.86 -0.49
CA VAL A 8 0.74 -4.44 -1.83
C VAL A 8 -0.73 -4.50 -2.20
N ILE A 9 -1.61 -4.92 -1.28
CA ILE A 9 -3.07 -4.95 -1.48
C ILE A 9 -3.58 -3.57 -1.91
N THR A 10 -3.09 -2.51 -1.28
CA THR A 10 -3.54 -1.14 -1.58
C THR A 10 -3.15 -0.71 -2.98
N GLN A 11 -1.95 -1.07 -3.44
CA GLN A 11 -1.47 -0.77 -4.78
C GLN A 11 -2.16 -1.64 -5.85
N LEU A 12 -2.43 -2.90 -5.53
CA LEU A 12 -3.10 -3.82 -6.46
C LEU A 12 -4.52 -3.40 -6.79
N ARG A 13 -5.29 -2.84 -5.85
CA ARG A 13 -6.71 -2.53 -6.05
C ARG A 13 -7.47 -3.74 -6.58
N TYR A 14 -8.10 -3.63 -7.77
CA TYR A 14 -8.57 -4.78 -8.53
C TYR A 14 -7.49 -5.24 -9.52
N TYR A 15 -7.41 -6.53 -9.74
CA TYR A 15 -6.45 -7.16 -10.64
C TYR A 15 -7.06 -8.35 -11.36
N VAL A 16 -6.44 -8.71 -12.49
CA VAL A 16 -6.75 -9.96 -13.21
C VAL A 16 -5.56 -10.91 -13.09
N TYR A 17 -5.85 -12.16 -12.78
CA TYR A 17 -4.84 -13.19 -12.51
C TYR A 17 -5.13 -14.49 -13.25
N ILE A 18 -4.10 -15.31 -13.39
CA ILE A 18 -4.20 -16.68 -13.87
C ILE A 18 -3.62 -17.66 -12.86
N LEU A 19 -4.17 -18.88 -12.87
CA LEU A 19 -3.62 -20.03 -12.18
C LEU A 19 -3.05 -20.99 -13.21
N VAL A 20 -1.83 -21.45 -12.96
CA VAL A 20 -1.09 -22.32 -13.88
C VAL A 20 -0.71 -23.61 -13.17
N ASN A 21 -0.90 -24.74 -13.82
CA ASN A 21 -0.41 -26.03 -13.37
C ASN A 21 1.10 -26.12 -13.62
N PRO A 22 1.94 -26.26 -12.59
CA PRO A 22 3.39 -26.33 -12.73
C PRO A 22 3.88 -27.64 -13.39
N ILE A 23 3.02 -28.67 -13.50
CA ILE A 23 3.39 -29.99 -14.05
C ILE A 23 3.50 -29.92 -15.57
N ASP A 24 2.54 -29.27 -16.23
CA ASP A 24 2.43 -29.20 -17.68
C ASP A 24 2.42 -27.75 -18.22
N HIS A 25 2.53 -26.75 -17.34
CA HIS A 25 2.52 -25.33 -17.65
C HIS A 25 1.23 -24.83 -18.31
N THR A 26 0.10 -25.50 -18.04
CA THR A 26 -1.20 -25.11 -18.57
C THR A 26 -1.90 -24.09 -17.69
N VAL A 27 -2.51 -23.07 -18.30
CA VAL A 27 -3.42 -22.14 -17.62
C VAL A 27 -4.77 -22.84 -17.48
N PHE A 28 -5.20 -23.09 -16.24
CA PHE A 28 -6.48 -23.76 -15.98
C PHE A 28 -7.55 -22.84 -15.37
N TYR A 29 -7.17 -21.63 -14.94
CA TYR A 29 -8.13 -20.67 -14.40
C TYR A 29 -7.69 -19.24 -14.69
N ILE A 30 -8.67 -18.38 -15.00
CA ILE A 30 -8.54 -16.93 -15.13
C ILE A 30 -9.59 -16.31 -14.23
N GLY A 31 -9.22 -15.27 -13.48
CA GLY A 31 -10.16 -14.60 -12.60
C GLY A 31 -9.79 -13.16 -12.29
N LYS A 32 -10.81 -12.37 -11.94
CA LYS A 32 -10.60 -11.07 -11.30
C LYS A 32 -10.50 -11.21 -9.78
N GLY A 33 -9.76 -10.34 -9.14
CA GLY A 33 -9.60 -10.35 -7.70
C GLY A 33 -9.34 -8.99 -7.10
N THR A 34 -9.48 -8.94 -5.81
CA THR A 34 -9.06 -7.85 -4.95
C THR A 34 -8.47 -8.45 -3.67
N LYS A 35 -7.62 -7.71 -2.97
CA LYS A 35 -6.95 -8.20 -1.75
C LYS A 35 -6.23 -9.52 -2.01
N ASN A 36 -6.54 -10.55 -1.22
CA ASN A 36 -5.88 -11.85 -1.26
C ASN A 36 -6.66 -12.91 -2.07
N ARG A 37 -7.56 -12.49 -2.98
CA ARG A 37 -8.43 -13.42 -3.73
C ARG A 37 -7.67 -14.49 -4.50
N VAL A 38 -6.53 -14.16 -5.08
CA VAL A 38 -5.68 -15.10 -5.86
C VAL A 38 -5.23 -16.32 -5.03
N PHE A 39 -5.12 -16.18 -3.71
CA PHE A 39 -4.73 -17.28 -2.81
C PHE A 39 -5.92 -18.07 -2.26
N ALA A 40 -7.14 -17.53 -2.37
CA ALA A 40 -8.32 -18.15 -1.77
C ALA A 40 -8.65 -19.54 -2.34
N HIS A 41 -8.32 -19.78 -3.61
CA HIS A 41 -8.61 -21.04 -4.28
C HIS A 41 -7.93 -22.26 -3.63
N GLU A 42 -6.68 -22.11 -3.17
CA GLU A 42 -5.98 -23.17 -2.44
C GLU A 42 -6.51 -23.34 -1.00
N LEU A 43 -7.02 -22.27 -0.41
CA LEU A 43 -7.67 -22.35 0.91
C LEU A 43 -9.05 -23.00 0.81
N ASP A 44 -9.78 -22.77 -0.28
CA ASP A 44 -11.09 -23.37 -0.52
C ASP A 44 -10.99 -24.88 -0.81
N TYR A 45 -9.88 -25.35 -1.39
CA TYR A 45 -9.58 -26.76 -1.55
C TYR A 45 -9.54 -27.53 -0.21
N LEU A 46 -9.08 -26.88 0.85
CA LEU A 46 -9.00 -27.48 2.20
C LEU A 46 -10.37 -27.55 2.91
N LYS A 47 -11.38 -26.84 2.38
CA LYS A 47 -12.75 -26.87 2.89
C LYS A 47 -13.54 -27.93 2.14
N THR A 48 -13.97 -28.98 2.85
CA THR A 48 -14.58 -30.20 2.33
C THR A 48 -16.03 -30.07 1.83
N ASP A 49 -16.57 -28.87 1.65
CA ASP A 49 -17.94 -28.69 1.14
C ASP A 49 -17.95 -28.57 -0.38
N PHE A 50 -18.43 -29.62 -1.02
CA PHE A 50 -18.54 -29.73 -2.48
C PHE A 50 -19.61 -28.79 -3.02
N SER A 51 -19.20 -27.79 -3.78
CA SER A 51 -20.12 -27.07 -4.65
C SER A 51 -20.72 -28.05 -5.68
N ASN A 52 -22.00 -27.86 -6.02
CA ASN A 52 -22.64 -28.65 -7.08
C ASN A 52 -22.24 -28.20 -8.50
N ASP A 53 -21.43 -27.16 -8.62
CA ASP A 53 -20.97 -26.61 -9.89
C ASP A 53 -19.83 -27.47 -10.49
N LEU A 54 -20.06 -27.96 -11.72
CA LEU A 54 -19.10 -28.79 -12.45
C LEU A 54 -17.78 -28.06 -12.73
N VAL A 55 -17.82 -26.76 -13.02
CA VAL A 55 -16.62 -25.96 -13.34
C VAL A 55 -15.78 -25.77 -12.09
N GLU A 56 -16.42 -25.55 -10.95
CA GLU A 56 -15.72 -25.43 -9.66
C GLU A 56 -15.10 -26.77 -9.25
N LYS A 57 -15.77 -27.89 -9.50
CA LYS A 57 -15.22 -29.24 -9.30
C LYS A 57 -13.98 -29.50 -10.14
N GLN A 58 -13.97 -29.09 -11.42
CA GLN A 58 -12.81 -29.25 -12.29
C GLN A 58 -11.61 -28.47 -11.78
N LYS A 59 -11.80 -27.20 -11.43
CA LYS A 59 -10.76 -26.36 -10.83
C LYS A 59 -10.20 -26.97 -9.53
N LEU A 60 -11.06 -27.42 -8.63
CA LEU A 60 -10.65 -28.04 -7.35
C LEU A 60 -9.91 -29.37 -7.59
N ASN A 61 -10.31 -30.17 -8.56
CA ASN A 61 -9.61 -31.40 -8.93
C ASN A 61 -8.21 -31.12 -9.47
N GLU A 62 -8.06 -30.06 -10.27
CA GLU A 62 -6.77 -29.64 -10.78
C GLU A 62 -5.83 -29.24 -9.62
N ILE A 63 -6.30 -28.38 -8.73
CA ILE A 63 -5.54 -27.99 -7.53
C ILE A 63 -5.15 -29.22 -6.69
N LYS A 64 -6.07 -30.17 -6.52
CA LYS A 64 -5.82 -31.42 -5.79
C LYS A 64 -4.72 -32.26 -6.45
N THR A 65 -4.75 -32.37 -7.76
CA THR A 65 -3.73 -33.10 -8.53
C THR A 65 -2.35 -32.47 -8.35
N ILE A 66 -2.24 -31.14 -8.43
CA ILE A 66 -1.00 -30.41 -8.21
C ILE A 66 -0.44 -30.69 -6.81
N HIS A 67 -1.26 -30.54 -5.77
CA HIS A 67 -0.83 -30.78 -4.38
C HIS A 67 -0.46 -32.24 -4.12
N SER A 68 -1.17 -33.20 -4.71
CA SER A 68 -0.83 -34.63 -4.55
C SER A 68 0.51 -35.00 -5.20
N ASN A 69 1.01 -34.19 -6.14
CA ASN A 69 2.35 -34.29 -6.69
C ASN A 69 3.42 -33.49 -5.90
N GLY A 70 3.07 -32.95 -4.72
CA GLY A 70 4.01 -32.18 -3.87
C GLY A 70 4.32 -30.78 -4.40
N MET A 71 3.51 -30.25 -5.32
CA MET A 71 3.70 -28.93 -5.93
C MET A 71 2.64 -27.94 -5.46
N GLU A 72 2.89 -26.66 -5.63
CA GLU A 72 1.94 -25.57 -5.39
C GLU A 72 1.47 -24.96 -6.71
N VAL A 73 0.23 -24.48 -6.77
CA VAL A 73 -0.31 -23.77 -7.92
C VAL A 73 0.50 -22.52 -8.21
N GLU A 74 0.97 -22.36 -9.44
CA GLU A 74 1.61 -21.09 -9.86
C GLU A 74 0.55 -20.01 -10.09
N LYS A 75 0.82 -18.81 -9.58
CA LYS A 75 -0.09 -17.66 -9.60
C LYS A 75 0.56 -16.48 -10.26
N TYR A 76 -0.09 -15.89 -11.26
CA TYR A 76 0.41 -14.74 -11.99
C TYR A 76 -0.63 -13.64 -12.05
N ILE A 77 -0.22 -12.40 -11.80
CA ILE A 77 -1.03 -11.21 -12.01
C ILE A 77 -0.76 -10.68 -13.41
N LEU A 78 -1.79 -10.62 -14.25
CA LEU A 78 -1.68 -10.12 -15.63
C LEU A 78 -1.70 -8.60 -15.70
N THR A 79 -2.52 -7.97 -14.84
CA THR A 79 -2.63 -6.52 -14.71
C THR A 79 -3.28 -6.17 -13.38
N PHE A 80 -3.02 -4.98 -12.85
CA PHE A 80 -3.52 -4.51 -11.56
C PHE A 80 -3.74 -2.98 -11.56
N GLY A 81 -4.21 -2.43 -10.45
CA GLY A 81 -4.52 -1.00 -10.30
C GLY A 81 -5.84 -0.60 -10.95
N LEU A 82 -6.69 -1.58 -11.25
CA LEU A 82 -7.94 -1.42 -11.97
C LEU A 82 -9.09 -0.98 -11.04
N SER A 83 -10.13 -0.39 -11.63
CA SER A 83 -11.47 -0.38 -11.05
C SER A 83 -12.11 -1.77 -11.18
N GLU A 84 -13.25 -1.98 -10.51
CA GLU A 84 -13.96 -3.27 -10.62
C GLU A 84 -14.46 -3.55 -12.04
N ASP A 85 -15.00 -2.52 -12.71
CA ASP A 85 -15.51 -2.64 -14.07
C ASP A 85 -14.39 -2.91 -15.08
N GLU A 86 -13.26 -2.22 -14.96
CA GLU A 86 -12.09 -2.48 -15.79
C GLU A 86 -11.59 -3.92 -15.61
N ALA A 87 -11.50 -4.40 -14.37
CA ALA A 87 -11.08 -5.77 -14.09
C ALA A 87 -12.05 -6.80 -14.68
N PHE A 88 -13.35 -6.54 -14.64
CA PHE A 88 -14.36 -7.38 -15.28
C PHE A 88 -14.19 -7.45 -16.80
N HIS A 89 -13.99 -6.32 -17.46
CA HIS A 89 -13.78 -6.28 -18.90
C HIS A 89 -12.49 -6.98 -19.34
N VAL A 90 -11.40 -6.79 -18.60
CA VAL A 90 -10.12 -7.45 -18.89
C VAL A 90 -10.23 -8.96 -18.67
N GLU A 91 -10.80 -9.40 -17.55
CA GLU A 91 -11.04 -10.83 -17.27
C GLU A 91 -11.81 -11.48 -18.42
N ASN A 92 -12.93 -10.89 -18.84
CA ASN A 92 -13.75 -11.40 -19.94
C ASN A 92 -12.99 -11.46 -21.26
N ALA A 93 -12.21 -10.42 -21.58
CA ALA A 93 -11.39 -10.40 -22.80
C ALA A 93 -10.34 -11.52 -22.82
N VAL A 94 -9.65 -11.75 -21.68
CA VAL A 94 -8.63 -12.81 -21.58
C VAL A 94 -9.28 -14.20 -21.67
N ILE A 95 -10.41 -14.42 -20.99
CA ILE A 95 -11.15 -15.68 -21.09
C ILE A 95 -11.57 -15.96 -22.54
N ASN A 96 -12.15 -14.97 -23.23
CA ASN A 96 -12.58 -15.11 -24.62
C ASN A 96 -11.40 -15.36 -25.57
N PHE A 97 -10.25 -14.72 -25.32
CA PHE A 97 -9.03 -14.97 -26.07
C PHE A 97 -8.53 -16.41 -25.90
N CYS A 98 -8.48 -16.92 -24.69
CA CYS A 98 -8.08 -18.31 -24.43
C CYS A 98 -9.06 -19.32 -25.04
N LYS A 99 -10.36 -19.07 -24.95
CA LYS A 99 -11.38 -19.91 -25.63
C LYS A 99 -11.19 -19.91 -27.13
N LEU A 100 -10.98 -18.76 -27.76
CA LEU A 100 -10.72 -18.67 -29.19
C LEU A 100 -9.51 -19.51 -29.62
N ILE A 101 -8.41 -19.42 -28.85
CA ILE A 101 -7.19 -20.21 -29.09
C ILE A 101 -7.51 -21.70 -29.04
N ASP A 102 -8.23 -22.17 -28.05
CA ASP A 102 -8.56 -23.57 -27.87
C ASP A 102 -9.55 -24.07 -28.93
N ASP A 103 -10.65 -23.35 -29.12
CA ASP A 103 -11.71 -23.72 -30.11
C ASP A 103 -11.19 -23.80 -31.54
N GLN A 104 -10.32 -22.85 -31.92
CA GLN A 104 -9.76 -22.79 -33.29
C GLN A 104 -8.41 -23.48 -33.41
N LYS A 105 -7.91 -24.14 -32.36
CA LYS A 105 -6.58 -24.77 -32.29
C LYS A 105 -5.44 -23.87 -32.78
N LEU A 106 -5.52 -22.59 -32.38
CA LEU A 106 -4.51 -21.60 -32.73
C LEU A 106 -3.25 -21.77 -31.85
N ASN A 107 -2.10 -21.46 -32.46
CA ASN A 107 -0.83 -21.41 -31.71
C ASN A 107 -0.36 -19.99 -31.62
N VAL A 108 0.02 -19.55 -30.42
CA VAL A 108 0.58 -18.23 -30.16
C VAL A 108 2.11 -18.31 -30.33
N LYS A 109 2.64 -17.60 -31.32
CA LYS A 109 4.08 -17.34 -31.44
C LYS A 109 4.49 -16.09 -30.67
N LYS A 110 5.79 -15.81 -30.63
CA LYS A 110 6.29 -14.54 -30.13
C LYS A 110 5.60 -13.36 -30.83
N LEU A 111 4.92 -12.53 -30.08
CA LEU A 111 4.23 -11.37 -30.62
C LEU A 111 5.22 -10.37 -31.22
N THR A 112 4.83 -9.77 -32.33
CA THR A 112 5.64 -8.76 -33.06
C THR A 112 5.28 -7.33 -32.70
N ASN A 113 4.48 -7.15 -31.65
CA ASN A 113 4.12 -5.82 -31.15
C ASN A 113 5.37 -5.05 -30.73
N ILE A 114 5.57 -3.86 -31.31
CA ILE A 114 6.68 -2.97 -30.95
C ILE A 114 6.46 -2.37 -29.58
N MET A 115 5.20 -2.10 -29.21
CA MET A 115 4.81 -1.57 -27.89
C MET A 115 4.19 -2.67 -27.05
N SER A 116 4.68 -2.80 -25.82
CA SER A 116 4.15 -3.76 -24.82
C SER A 116 2.85 -3.30 -24.14
N GLY A 117 2.08 -2.42 -24.80
CA GLY A 117 0.87 -1.78 -24.25
C GLY A 117 1.17 -0.49 -23.49
N HIS A 118 0.14 0.36 -23.33
CA HIS A 118 0.23 1.54 -22.49
C HIS A 118 0.05 1.13 -21.03
N ARG A 119 1.09 1.30 -20.23
CA ARG A 119 1.05 1.08 -18.77
C ARG A 119 1.41 2.37 -18.06
N SER A 120 0.83 2.61 -16.89
CA SER A 120 1.29 3.67 -16.00
C SER A 120 2.75 3.43 -15.60
N ASP A 121 3.50 4.48 -15.30
CA ASP A 121 4.94 4.35 -15.00
C ASP A 121 5.21 3.41 -13.81
N GLY A 122 4.37 3.44 -12.76
CA GLY A 122 4.48 2.49 -11.65
C GLY A 122 4.16 1.03 -11.99
N GLN A 123 3.39 0.77 -13.07
CA GLN A 123 3.11 -0.59 -13.54
C GLN A 123 4.22 -1.12 -14.45
N LYS A 124 4.99 -0.25 -15.10
CA LYS A 124 6.06 -0.68 -16.02
C LYS A 124 7.14 -1.48 -15.32
N ASP A 125 7.57 -1.04 -14.15
CA ASP A 125 8.63 -1.69 -13.40
C ASP A 125 8.15 -2.97 -12.72
N ALA A 126 6.99 -2.95 -12.08
CA ALA A 126 6.43 -4.09 -11.37
C ALA A 126 5.97 -5.24 -12.30
N LEU A 127 5.57 -4.94 -13.55
CA LEU A 127 5.11 -5.94 -14.53
C LEU A 127 6.15 -6.32 -15.58
N GLN A 128 7.40 -5.85 -15.49
CA GLN A 128 8.47 -6.31 -16.38
C GLN A 128 8.65 -7.83 -16.37
N THR A 129 8.18 -8.50 -15.32
CA THR A 129 8.31 -9.93 -15.10
C THR A 129 6.99 -10.70 -15.21
N PHE A 130 5.90 -10.14 -15.75
CA PHE A 130 4.58 -10.77 -15.75
C PHE A 130 4.37 -11.58 -14.46
N GLY A 131 4.13 -10.87 -13.44
CA GLY A 131 4.24 -11.07 -12.06
C GLY A 131 3.76 -12.38 -11.50
N ARG A 132 4.64 -13.31 -11.35
CA ARG A 132 4.50 -14.25 -10.25
C ARG A 132 4.21 -13.45 -8.99
N VAL A 133 3.23 -13.89 -8.23
CA VAL A 133 2.78 -13.14 -7.04
C VAL A 133 3.91 -12.86 -6.04
N GLU A 134 4.92 -13.72 -5.99
CA GLU A 134 6.11 -13.54 -5.15
C GLU A 134 6.96 -12.34 -5.61
N LEU A 135 7.25 -12.27 -6.92
CA LEU A 135 8.04 -11.17 -7.50
C LEU A 135 7.30 -9.84 -7.45
N LEU A 136 5.98 -9.88 -7.63
CA LEU A 136 5.14 -8.70 -7.52
C LEU A 136 5.09 -8.19 -6.06
N GLN A 137 5.00 -9.10 -5.10
CA GLN A 137 5.09 -8.75 -3.66
C GLN A 137 6.39 -8.01 -3.38
N ASP A 138 7.53 -8.52 -3.85
CA ASP A 138 8.85 -7.91 -3.62
C ASP A 138 8.96 -6.54 -4.32
N ALA A 139 8.49 -6.44 -5.56
CA ALA A 139 8.54 -5.21 -6.34
C ALA A 139 7.67 -4.09 -5.77
N LEU A 140 6.50 -4.43 -5.20
CA LEU A 140 5.55 -3.46 -4.63
C LEU A 140 5.72 -3.26 -3.12
N SER A 141 6.58 -4.05 -2.46
CA SER A 141 6.86 -3.87 -1.03
C SER A 141 7.71 -2.63 -0.81
N PRO A 142 7.37 -1.82 0.21
CA PRO A 142 8.19 -0.67 0.57
C PRO A 142 9.61 -1.08 0.95
N LYS A 143 10.60 -0.32 0.50
CA LYS A 143 12.00 -0.52 0.88
C LYS A 143 12.20 -0.11 2.35
N PRO A 144 12.90 -0.90 3.17
CA PRO A 144 13.17 -0.53 4.55
C PRO A 144 14.17 0.64 4.63
N VAL A 145 13.88 1.60 5.50
CA VAL A 145 14.78 2.70 5.85
C VAL A 145 15.16 2.59 7.31
N ASN A 146 16.45 2.54 7.58
CA ASN A 146 16.93 2.64 8.95
C ASN A 146 16.74 4.08 9.46
N ILE A 147 16.04 4.24 10.56
CA ILE A 147 15.73 5.56 11.12
C ILE A 147 17.00 6.35 11.49
N ASN A 148 18.10 5.67 11.79
CA ASN A 148 19.37 6.33 12.08
C ASN A 148 19.93 7.10 10.86
N GLN A 149 19.53 6.75 9.64
CA GLN A 149 19.89 7.50 8.44
C GLN A 149 19.20 8.87 8.39
N LEU A 150 18.10 9.05 9.10
CA LEU A 150 17.36 10.33 9.19
C LEU A 150 17.86 11.22 10.33
N ARG A 151 18.72 10.72 11.23
CA ARG A 151 19.39 11.54 12.25
C ARG A 151 20.53 12.37 11.59
N PRO A 152 20.82 13.58 12.05
CA PRO A 152 20.38 14.20 13.32
C PRO A 152 19.11 15.05 13.21
N HIS A 153 18.32 14.94 12.14
CA HIS A 153 17.14 15.78 11.96
C HIS A 153 16.08 15.58 13.04
N LYS A 154 15.39 16.68 13.38
CA LYS A 154 14.28 16.69 14.32
C LYS A 154 12.97 16.39 13.59
N ILE A 155 12.56 15.14 13.65
CA ILE A 155 11.42 14.61 12.89
C ILE A 155 10.29 14.21 13.85
N MET A 156 9.08 14.62 13.50
CA MET A 156 7.85 14.09 14.09
C MET A 156 7.19 13.10 13.16
N PHE A 157 7.02 11.86 13.60
CA PHE A 157 6.19 10.88 12.95
C PHE A 157 4.77 10.94 13.46
N VAL A 158 3.82 10.93 12.54
CA VAL A 158 2.38 10.99 12.85
C VAL A 158 1.72 9.74 12.27
N LYS A 159 0.95 9.03 13.08
CA LYS A 159 0.18 7.89 12.61
C LYS A 159 -1.03 8.34 11.80
N ILE A 160 -1.06 7.95 10.54
CA ILE A 160 -2.13 8.26 9.60
C ILE A 160 -2.84 6.97 9.18
N LYS A 161 -4.15 6.98 9.27
CA LYS A 161 -5.01 5.89 8.78
C LYS A 161 -6.31 6.47 8.18
N PRO A 162 -6.95 5.76 7.25
CA PRO A 162 -8.24 6.18 6.71
C PRO A 162 -9.26 6.27 7.84
N THR A 163 -9.82 7.45 8.06
CA THR A 163 -10.88 7.67 9.04
C THR A 163 -11.68 8.92 8.70
N LYS A 164 -12.92 8.96 9.18
CA LYS A 164 -13.67 10.20 9.23
C LYS A 164 -13.24 11.03 10.43
N ASP A 165 -13.05 12.32 10.26
CA ASP A 165 -12.84 13.24 11.37
C ASP A 165 -14.19 13.71 11.92
N ARG A 166 -14.43 13.55 13.21
CA ARG A 166 -15.72 13.91 13.83
C ARG A 166 -15.94 15.42 14.00
N SER A 167 -14.87 16.20 13.96
CA SER A 167 -14.87 17.63 14.23
C SER A 167 -14.70 18.49 12.97
N ASP A 168 -14.13 17.90 11.90
CA ASP A 168 -13.77 18.64 10.70
C ASP A 168 -13.76 17.69 9.49
N SER A 169 -14.86 17.70 8.72
CA SER A 169 -15.00 16.86 7.51
C SER A 169 -13.97 17.15 6.43
N SER A 170 -13.30 18.32 6.45
CA SER A 170 -12.18 18.60 5.54
C SER A 170 -10.94 17.75 5.80
N LYS A 171 -10.93 17.02 6.90
CA LYS A 171 -9.90 16.05 7.31
C LYS A 171 -10.35 14.60 7.13
N ASP A 172 -11.52 14.36 6.56
CA ASP A 172 -11.94 13.00 6.21
C ASP A 172 -10.94 12.44 5.19
N LEU A 173 -10.35 11.31 5.53
CA LEU A 173 -9.33 10.65 4.71
C LEU A 173 -9.84 9.29 4.28
N LYS A 174 -10.02 9.12 2.98
CA LYS A 174 -10.42 7.86 2.38
C LYS A 174 -9.21 6.95 2.13
N ALA A 175 -9.46 5.65 1.96
CA ALA A 175 -8.40 4.68 1.73
C ALA A 175 -7.59 4.98 0.45
N GLU A 176 -8.25 5.40 -0.62
CA GLU A 176 -7.64 5.75 -1.90
C GLU A 176 -6.75 7.01 -1.85
N GLU A 177 -6.96 7.87 -0.84
CA GLU A 177 -6.18 9.11 -0.66
C GLU A 177 -4.90 8.91 0.15
N MET A 178 -4.76 7.76 0.84
CA MET A 178 -3.62 7.47 1.70
C MET A 178 -2.26 7.47 0.99
N TYR A 179 -2.28 7.23 -0.33
CA TYR A 179 -1.07 7.12 -1.15
C TYR A 179 -1.01 8.21 -2.23
N ASN A 180 -1.85 9.22 -2.10
CA ASN A 180 -1.83 10.38 -2.98
C ASN A 180 -1.13 11.55 -2.28
N PRO A 181 0.12 11.90 -2.64
CA PRO A 181 0.86 13.00 -2.03
C PRO A 181 0.18 14.36 -2.24
N GLU A 182 -0.66 14.50 -3.26
CA GLU A 182 -1.44 15.71 -3.54
C GLU A 182 -2.75 15.81 -2.75
N SER A 183 -3.09 14.79 -1.92
CA SER A 183 -4.31 14.82 -1.14
C SER A 183 -4.28 15.90 -0.05
N GLU A 184 -5.16 16.87 -0.19
CA GLU A 184 -5.36 17.93 0.81
C GLU A 184 -5.81 17.38 2.17
N ALA A 185 -6.61 16.32 2.19
CA ALA A 185 -7.04 15.66 3.41
C ALA A 185 -5.83 15.00 4.13
N LEU A 186 -4.98 14.31 3.36
CA LEU A 186 -3.74 13.71 3.88
C LEU A 186 -2.80 14.77 4.45
N LYS A 187 -2.60 15.88 3.73
CA LYS A 187 -1.79 17.02 4.16
C LYS A 187 -2.33 17.62 5.46
N LYS A 188 -3.63 17.93 5.54
CA LYS A 188 -4.28 18.47 6.74
C LYS A 188 -4.16 17.53 7.94
N ARG A 189 -4.29 16.23 7.73
CA ARG A 189 -4.14 15.25 8.80
C ARG A 189 -2.70 15.11 9.31
N THR A 190 -1.74 15.22 8.42
CA THR A 190 -0.31 15.14 8.79
C THR A 190 0.15 16.40 9.52
N LEU A 191 -0.26 17.57 9.05
CA LEU A 191 0.27 18.86 9.51
C LEU A 191 -0.61 19.59 10.56
N GLY A 192 -1.81 19.06 10.85
CA GLY A 192 -2.80 19.80 11.65
C GLY A 192 -2.75 19.55 13.14
N ASP A 193 -3.09 20.56 13.90
CA ASP A 193 -3.61 20.68 15.27
C ASP A 193 -2.93 19.82 16.35
N TRP A 194 -1.62 19.79 16.40
CA TRP A 194 -0.87 18.95 17.33
C TRP A 194 -0.66 19.60 18.69
N VAL A 195 -0.87 18.83 19.75
CA VAL A 195 -0.55 19.24 21.12
C VAL A 195 0.91 18.89 21.41
N MET A 196 1.75 19.88 21.66
CA MET A 196 3.16 19.70 21.99
C MET A 196 3.70 20.89 22.78
N SER A 197 4.95 20.79 23.27
CA SER A 197 5.64 21.92 23.89
C SER A 197 6.06 22.95 22.83
N LEU A 198 6.24 24.20 23.29
CA LEU A 198 6.73 25.28 22.43
C LEU A 198 8.11 24.96 21.83
N ASP A 199 9.00 24.39 22.64
CA ASP A 199 10.35 24.03 22.21
C ASP A 199 10.34 23.00 21.09
N LYS A 200 9.47 21.99 21.19
CA LYS A 200 9.26 21.02 20.12
C LYS A 200 8.71 21.67 18.86
N ALA A 201 7.67 22.51 18.99
CA ALA A 201 7.09 23.21 17.83
C ALA A 201 8.10 24.10 17.12
N ASN A 202 8.99 24.77 17.87
CA ASN A 202 10.05 25.62 17.31
C ASN A 202 11.19 24.83 16.66
N SER A 203 11.42 23.60 17.06
CA SER A 203 12.60 22.83 16.64
C SER A 203 12.32 21.74 15.61
N ILE A 204 11.07 21.30 15.39
CA ILE A 204 10.71 20.32 14.36
C ILE A 204 11.18 20.80 12.99
N GLU A 205 11.88 19.94 12.26
CA GLU A 205 12.32 20.21 10.89
C GLU A 205 11.43 19.50 9.86
N TYR A 206 10.97 18.29 10.19
CA TYR A 206 10.15 17.47 9.28
C TYR A 206 8.96 16.82 10.02
N ILE A 207 7.86 16.65 9.29
CA ILE A 207 6.70 15.89 9.77
C ILE A 207 6.37 14.82 8.74
N LEU A 208 6.41 13.56 9.16
CA LEU A 208 6.17 12.40 8.31
C LEU A 208 4.90 11.67 8.76
N GLY A 209 3.96 11.47 7.83
CA GLY A 209 2.81 10.60 8.05
C GLY A 209 3.20 9.14 7.84
N VAL A 210 2.91 8.28 8.81
CA VAL A 210 3.28 6.88 8.80
C VAL A 210 2.04 6.00 9.01
N TYR A 211 1.84 4.99 8.17
CA TYR A 211 0.77 4.03 8.33
C TYR A 211 1.07 3.11 9.53
N PRO A 212 0.18 3.02 10.52
CA PRO A 212 0.41 2.22 11.72
C PRO A 212 0.47 0.72 11.40
N GLY A 213 1.40 0.04 12.03
CA GLY A 213 1.63 -1.41 11.85
C GLY A 213 2.69 -1.74 10.80
N SER A 214 2.67 -1.11 9.62
CA SER A 214 3.68 -1.33 8.58
C SER A 214 4.88 -0.39 8.69
N GLY A 215 4.67 0.80 9.27
CA GLY A 215 5.70 1.84 9.30
C GLY A 215 5.91 2.56 7.95
N MET A 216 5.05 2.28 6.95
CA MET A 216 5.16 2.90 5.64
C MET A 216 4.93 4.40 5.69
N ILE A 217 5.83 5.19 5.07
CA ILE A 217 5.68 6.63 4.96
C ILE A 217 4.62 6.93 3.88
N VAL A 218 3.57 7.64 4.26
CA VAL A 218 2.47 7.99 3.35
C VAL A 218 2.44 9.48 3.01
N SER A 219 3.16 10.31 3.76
CA SER A 219 3.34 11.73 3.50
C SER A 219 4.60 12.25 4.16
N ALA A 220 5.27 13.23 3.54
CA ALA A 220 6.48 13.82 4.08
C ALA A 220 6.50 15.33 3.80
N PHE A 221 6.78 16.11 4.84
CA PHE A 221 6.81 17.57 4.78
C PHE A 221 8.00 18.13 5.54
N LYS A 222 8.60 19.18 4.96
CA LYS A 222 9.64 20.00 5.58
C LYS A 222 9.04 21.29 6.11
N ILE A 223 9.35 21.67 7.33
CA ILE A 223 8.91 22.96 7.91
C ILE A 223 9.74 24.08 7.31
N ILE A 224 9.08 25.14 6.82
CA ILE A 224 9.72 26.32 6.26
C ILE A 224 10.53 27.02 7.37
N LYS A 225 11.82 27.28 7.10
CA LYS A 225 12.74 27.86 8.09
C LYS A 225 12.61 29.39 8.19
N ASP A 226 12.34 30.04 7.07
CA ASP A 226 12.31 31.49 6.96
C ASP A 226 10.87 32.00 7.14
N GLY A 227 10.57 32.53 8.34
CA GLY A 227 9.27 33.10 8.68
C GLY A 227 8.51 32.36 9.77
N PRO A 228 7.18 32.55 9.85
CA PRO A 228 6.33 31.83 10.77
C PRO A 228 6.37 30.32 10.50
N ARG A 229 6.46 29.52 11.54
CA ARG A 229 6.61 28.07 11.43
C ARG A 229 5.30 27.30 11.67
N TYR A 230 4.33 27.91 12.30
CA TYR A 230 3.04 27.34 12.66
C TYR A 230 2.03 28.41 13.05
N GLU A 231 0.77 28.03 13.01
CA GLU A 231 -0.33 28.77 13.63
C GLU A 231 -0.66 28.17 15.00
N ILE A 232 -1.02 29.04 15.96
CA ILE A 232 -1.46 28.61 17.30
C ILE A 232 -2.98 28.61 17.34
N LEU A 233 -3.55 27.44 17.56
CA LEU A 233 -4.98 27.26 17.76
C LEU A 233 -5.30 26.95 19.23
N HIS A 234 -6.42 27.44 19.70
CA HIS A 234 -6.95 27.10 21.02
C HIS A 234 -8.25 26.33 20.84
N ARG A 235 -8.25 25.05 21.23
CA ARG A 235 -9.44 24.21 21.20
C ARG A 235 -9.88 23.83 22.61
N GLU A 236 -11.18 23.81 22.84
CA GLU A 236 -11.75 23.37 24.10
C GLU A 236 -11.82 21.84 24.10
N THR A 237 -11.34 21.23 25.19
CA THR A 237 -11.44 19.78 25.38
C THR A 237 -12.85 19.42 25.85
N THR A 238 -13.22 18.16 25.81
CA THR A 238 -14.50 17.64 26.35
C THR A 238 -14.72 17.95 27.83
N SER A 239 -13.65 18.27 28.58
CA SER A 239 -13.67 18.70 29.97
C SER A 239 -13.72 20.22 30.15
N GLY A 240 -13.90 21.01 29.10
CA GLY A 240 -13.97 22.48 29.12
C GLY A 240 -12.61 23.17 29.25
N ARG A 241 -11.49 22.44 29.23
CA ARG A 241 -10.15 23.04 29.34
C ARG A 241 -9.68 23.52 27.96
N LYS A 242 -9.23 24.80 27.88
CA LYS A 242 -8.58 25.29 26.65
C LYS A 242 -7.21 24.65 26.49
N GLN A 243 -6.99 24.04 25.35
CA GLN A 243 -5.75 23.36 24.97
C GLN A 243 -5.10 24.07 23.79
N LYS A 244 -3.84 24.46 23.96
CA LYS A 244 -3.02 25.03 22.89
C LYS A 244 -2.58 23.96 21.92
N ARG A 245 -2.74 24.24 20.62
CA ARG A 245 -2.38 23.34 19.51
C ARG A 245 -1.59 24.09 18.47
N TYR A 246 -0.72 23.38 17.77
CA TYR A 246 0.15 23.90 16.71
C TYR A 246 -0.28 23.31 15.38
N ASN A 247 -0.52 24.16 14.39
CA ASN A 247 -0.89 23.79 13.04
C ASN A 247 0.20 24.22 12.07
N PHE A 248 0.73 23.27 11.30
CA PHE A 248 1.84 23.47 10.37
C PHE A 248 1.40 23.53 8.91
N TYR A 249 0.11 23.43 8.61
CA TYR A 249 -0.45 23.24 7.28
C TYR A 249 0.02 24.26 6.23
N GLN A 250 0.10 25.54 6.61
CA GLN A 250 0.55 26.62 5.71
C GLN A 250 2.06 26.88 5.77
N TYR A 251 2.78 26.20 6.67
CA TYR A 251 4.18 26.46 6.99
C TYR A 251 5.07 25.26 6.68
N ALA A 252 4.62 24.37 5.83
CA ALA A 252 5.35 23.18 5.42
C ALA A 252 5.17 22.90 3.92
N GLU A 253 6.22 22.44 3.29
CA GLU A 253 6.27 22.05 1.89
C GLU A 253 6.43 20.53 1.76
N PRO A 254 5.83 19.89 0.75
CA PRO A 254 6.02 18.46 0.51
C PRO A 254 7.45 18.19 0.06
N ILE A 255 8.01 17.06 0.47
CA ILE A 255 9.33 16.60 0.10
C ILE A 255 9.30 15.16 -0.36
N THR A 256 10.29 14.77 -1.16
CA THR A 256 10.47 13.39 -1.65
C THR A 256 11.64 12.69 -1.00
N GLU A 257 12.56 13.44 -0.38
CA GLU A 257 13.77 12.90 0.24
C GLU A 257 14.22 13.72 1.45
N ILE A 258 15.03 13.11 2.31
CA ILE A 258 15.80 13.78 3.38
C ILE A 258 17.25 13.33 3.25
N ASP A 259 18.18 14.26 2.96
CA ASP A 259 19.62 14.00 2.81
C ASP A 259 19.95 12.81 1.91
N GLY A 260 19.26 12.69 0.76
CA GLY A 260 19.44 11.60 -0.20
C GLY A 260 18.73 10.31 0.19
N VAL A 261 18.05 10.26 1.32
CA VAL A 261 17.18 9.13 1.68
C VAL A 261 15.81 9.34 1.02
N GLN A 262 15.53 8.60 -0.03
CA GLN A 262 14.28 8.69 -0.79
C GLN A 262 13.09 8.25 0.06
N LEU A 263 12.03 9.07 0.09
CA LEU A 263 10.77 8.80 0.81
C LEU A 263 9.60 8.53 -0.14
N PHE A 264 9.58 9.19 -1.29
CA PHE A 264 8.61 9.06 -2.38
C PHE A 264 9.32 9.02 -3.74
N PRO A 265 8.74 8.33 -4.75
CA PRO A 265 7.45 7.61 -4.76
C PRO A 265 7.54 6.18 -4.19
N ASP A 266 8.71 5.73 -3.74
CA ASP A 266 8.99 4.32 -3.41
C ASP A 266 8.34 3.82 -2.10
N HIS A 267 7.52 4.62 -1.42
CA HIS A 267 6.84 4.27 -0.17
C HIS A 267 7.75 3.57 0.85
N ILE A 268 8.80 4.27 1.27
CA ILE A 268 9.82 3.69 2.13
C ILE A 268 9.27 3.32 3.50
N LYS A 269 9.44 2.08 3.87
CA LYS A 269 9.06 1.56 5.18
C LYS A 269 10.14 1.86 6.21
N LEU A 270 9.76 2.47 7.33
CA LEU A 270 10.66 2.63 8.46
C LEU A 270 10.81 1.31 9.23
N THR A 271 12.08 0.92 9.46
CA THR A 271 12.45 -0.20 10.32
C THR A 271 13.30 0.32 11.48
N ASP A 272 13.51 -0.48 12.49
CA ASP A 272 14.43 -0.22 13.59
C ASP A 272 14.17 1.09 14.35
N TYR A 273 12.96 1.62 14.32
CA TYR A 273 12.60 2.78 15.12
C TYR A 273 11.83 2.39 16.36
N GLN A 274 12.05 3.16 17.43
CA GLN A 274 11.42 2.98 18.70
C GLN A 274 10.49 4.15 19.00
N TYR A 275 9.24 3.84 19.35
CA TYR A 275 8.30 4.84 19.84
C TYR A 275 8.67 5.26 21.26
N VAL A 276 8.81 6.55 21.48
CA VAL A 276 9.09 7.11 22.81
C VAL A 276 8.05 8.17 23.17
N ASP A 277 7.81 8.34 24.46
CA ASP A 277 6.97 9.43 24.98
C ASP A 277 7.70 10.77 24.94
N THR A 278 7.09 11.80 25.52
CA THR A 278 7.68 13.15 25.60
C THR A 278 8.92 13.24 26.46
N HIS A 279 9.24 12.21 27.25
CA HIS A 279 10.42 12.11 28.12
C HIS A 279 11.49 11.16 27.54
N GLY A 280 11.30 10.69 26.31
CA GLY A 280 12.22 9.74 25.68
C GLY A 280 12.05 8.29 26.16
N VAL A 281 11.01 7.98 26.93
CA VAL A 281 10.75 6.62 27.41
C VAL A 281 10.02 5.82 26.33
N PRO A 282 10.44 4.57 26.06
CA PRO A 282 9.76 3.69 25.11
C PRO A 282 8.27 3.57 25.44
N CYS A 283 7.41 3.92 24.49
CA CYS A 283 5.97 3.84 24.65
C CYS A 283 5.37 2.81 23.68
N ASN A 284 4.18 2.35 24.03
CA ASN A 284 3.46 1.41 23.20
C ASN A 284 3.23 2.02 21.79
N ILE A 285 3.29 1.18 20.78
CA ILE A 285 2.98 1.43 19.35
C ILE A 285 1.65 2.19 19.12
N GLN A 286 0.81 2.29 20.15
CA GLN A 286 -0.47 3.01 20.12
C GLN A 286 -0.35 4.54 20.19
N SER A 287 0.82 5.10 20.50
CA SER A 287 1.02 6.56 20.49
C SER A 287 0.69 7.16 19.13
N GLU A 288 -0.04 8.28 19.15
CA GLU A 288 -0.40 9.00 17.92
C GLU A 288 0.81 9.63 17.24
N ARG A 289 1.89 9.89 18.00
CA ARG A 289 3.09 10.61 17.55
C ARG A 289 4.35 10.00 18.13
N VAL A 290 5.41 10.09 17.37
CA VAL A 290 6.77 9.69 17.73
C VAL A 290 7.73 10.78 17.31
N TYR A 291 8.76 11.01 18.10
CA TYR A 291 9.78 12.03 17.83
C TYR A 291 11.16 11.40 17.78
N ILE A 292 12.00 11.84 16.82
CA ILE A 292 13.42 11.49 16.75
C ILE A 292 14.27 12.76 16.67
N GLY A 293 15.54 12.69 17.09
CA GLY A 293 16.47 13.83 17.06
C GLY A 293 16.16 14.92 18.10
N PHE A 294 15.42 14.59 19.16
CA PHE A 294 15.05 15.51 20.26
C PHE A 294 15.74 15.16 21.57
N ASP A 295 16.74 14.30 21.52
CA ASP A 295 17.54 13.84 22.66
C ASP A 295 18.42 14.94 23.22
#